data_0bb9d56401d90948e1bfeff8e86c6dd4
#
_entry.id   0bb9d56401d90948e1bfeff8e86c6dd4
#
_cell.length_a   1.000
_cell.length_b   1.000
_cell.length_c   1.000
_cell.angle_alpha   90.00
_cell.angle_beta   90.00
_cell.angle_gamma   90.00
#
_symmetry.space_group_name_H-M   'P 1'
#
loop_
_entity.id
_entity.type
_entity.pdbx_description
1 polymer ?
#
loop_
_entity_poly.entity_id
_entity_poly.type
_entity_poly.pdbx_seq_one_letter_code
_entity_poly.pdbx_strand_id
1 'polypeptide(L)'
;MTRPDPQPILRMVDIHRTHGRGEAAVHALRGVSLHVLPGELAAVMGPSGSGKSTLLTIAGGLDAATSGEAFVEGVPLGSLSGRDLARVRRRSVGYVFQDLNLIPALTAAENVALPRELDGASARQARREAIDALAELGLGDLADRFPDDMSGGQQQRAAIARALIGPRRLVLADEPTGALDSETGEAVLRLLRARCDAGAAGVLVTHEARHAAWADRVVFLRDGLIVDDTGGQAEAESLLEGAR
;
A
#
# COMPACT_ATOMS: atom_id res chain seq x y z
N MET A 1 -4.56 12.05 32.59
CA MET A 1 -4.81 10.81 31.84
C MET A 1 -4.16 11.01 30.48
N THR A 2 -2.96 10.49 30.28
CA THR A 2 -2.27 10.45 28.97
C THR A 2 -3.12 9.59 28.02
N ARG A 3 -3.53 10.13 26.88
CA ARG A 3 -4.13 9.31 25.83
C ARG A 3 -3.10 8.24 25.46
N PRO A 4 -3.49 6.95 25.36
CA PRO A 4 -2.56 5.95 24.84
C PRO A 4 -2.14 6.38 23.42
N ASP A 5 -0.85 6.26 23.13
CA ASP A 5 -0.33 6.55 21.80
C ASP A 5 -1.10 5.73 20.75
N PRO A 6 -1.46 6.35 19.62
CA PRO A 6 -2.21 5.66 18.57
C PRO A 6 -1.41 4.46 18.06
N GLN A 7 -2.01 3.27 18.13
CA GLN A 7 -1.38 2.06 17.63
C GLN A 7 -1.18 2.15 16.10
N PRO A 8 0.00 1.86 15.57
CA PRO A 8 0.26 1.91 14.13
C PRO A 8 -0.61 0.89 13.38
N ILE A 9 -1.11 1.30 12.21
CA ILE A 9 -1.81 0.41 11.28
C ILE A 9 -0.83 -0.56 10.62
N LEU A 10 0.35 -0.05 10.21
CA LEU A 10 1.47 -0.86 9.72
C LEU A 10 2.62 -0.76 10.72
N ARG A 11 3.18 -1.90 11.13
CA ARG A 11 4.42 -1.96 11.90
C ARG A 11 5.29 -3.08 11.34
N MET A 12 6.50 -2.72 10.96
CA MET A 12 7.55 -3.62 10.51
C MET A 12 8.73 -3.50 11.47
N VAL A 13 9.27 -4.62 11.92
CA VAL A 13 10.35 -4.65 12.94
C VAL A 13 11.47 -5.54 12.42
N ASP A 14 12.62 -4.94 12.22
CA ASP A 14 13.89 -5.61 11.82
C ASP A 14 13.70 -6.55 10.61
N ILE A 15 13.02 -6.06 9.58
CA ILE A 15 12.69 -6.85 8.40
C ILE A 15 13.92 -7.10 7.55
N HIS A 16 14.26 -8.36 7.39
CA HIS A 16 15.24 -8.83 6.42
C HIS A 16 14.55 -9.61 5.31
N ARG A 17 14.99 -9.42 4.07
CA ARG A 17 14.55 -10.22 2.93
C ARG A 17 15.72 -10.57 2.03
N THR A 18 15.96 -11.85 1.85
CA THR A 18 16.97 -12.40 0.94
C THR A 18 16.28 -13.24 -0.13
N HIS A 19 16.50 -12.92 -1.39
CA HIS A 19 16.08 -13.70 -2.53
C HIS A 19 17.23 -14.57 -3.02
N GLY A 20 16.95 -15.78 -3.48
CA GLY A 20 17.97 -16.75 -3.93
C GLY A 20 18.70 -17.44 -2.77
N ARG A 21 19.77 -18.18 -3.11
CA ARG A 21 20.61 -18.92 -2.16
C ARG A 21 22.06 -18.92 -2.62
N GLY A 22 23.01 -19.06 -1.68
CA GLY A 22 24.44 -19.13 -1.98
C GLY A 22 24.97 -17.84 -2.63
N GLU A 23 25.80 -17.96 -3.64
CA GLU A 23 26.42 -16.79 -4.33
C GLU A 23 25.41 -15.93 -5.11
N ALA A 24 24.22 -16.48 -5.45
CA ALA A 24 23.15 -15.73 -6.11
C ALA A 24 22.19 -15.06 -5.10
N ALA A 25 22.49 -15.05 -3.82
CA ALA A 25 21.66 -14.41 -2.80
C ALA A 25 21.68 -12.89 -2.94
N VAL A 26 20.48 -12.29 -3.04
CA VAL A 26 20.27 -10.83 -3.07
C VAL A 26 19.57 -10.40 -1.80
N HIS A 27 20.23 -9.59 -0.99
CA HIS A 27 19.68 -9.03 0.24
C HIS A 27 18.83 -7.79 -0.10
N ALA A 28 17.56 -7.99 -0.37
CA ALA A 28 16.65 -6.91 -0.77
C ALA A 28 16.29 -5.98 0.40
N LEU A 29 16.17 -6.51 1.63
CA LEU A 29 16.02 -5.74 2.86
C LEU A 29 16.97 -6.25 3.93
N ARG A 30 17.50 -5.34 4.76
CA ARG A 30 18.63 -5.61 5.65
C ARG A 30 18.40 -5.02 7.06
N GLY A 31 17.26 -5.34 7.70
CA GLY A 31 16.92 -4.84 9.03
C GLY A 31 16.07 -3.56 8.99
N VAL A 32 15.08 -3.52 8.08
CA VAL A 32 14.18 -2.36 7.94
C VAL A 32 13.12 -2.38 9.03
N SER A 33 13.05 -1.29 9.82
CA SER A 33 11.97 -1.02 10.74
C SER A 33 11.19 0.21 10.28
N LEU A 34 9.86 0.08 10.20
CA LEU A 34 8.95 1.13 9.72
C LEU A 34 7.60 0.98 10.42
N HIS A 35 7.02 2.08 10.84
CA HIS A 35 5.62 2.11 11.29
C HIS A 35 4.86 3.20 10.55
N VAL A 36 3.54 3.07 10.42
CA VAL A 36 2.66 4.09 9.83
C VAL A 36 1.40 4.17 10.67
N LEU A 37 1.11 5.37 11.15
CA LEU A 37 0.00 5.65 12.05
C LEU A 37 -1.33 5.83 11.30
N PRO A 38 -2.49 5.70 11.98
CA PRO A 38 -3.76 6.12 11.41
C PRO A 38 -3.71 7.61 11.00
N GLY A 39 -4.14 7.91 9.79
CA GLY A 39 -4.11 9.26 9.24
C GLY A 39 -2.82 9.63 8.53
N GLU A 40 -1.78 8.83 8.66
CA GLU A 40 -0.46 9.10 8.11
C GLU A 40 -0.32 8.57 6.67
N LEU A 41 0.27 9.39 5.81
CA LEU A 41 0.81 8.98 4.51
C LEU A 41 2.34 9.08 4.57
N ALA A 42 3.03 7.95 4.51
CA ALA A 42 4.50 7.89 4.44
C ALA A 42 4.94 7.67 2.99
N ALA A 43 5.84 8.50 2.48
CA ALA A 43 6.49 8.26 1.19
C ALA A 43 7.78 7.45 1.38
N VAL A 44 8.01 6.45 0.53
CA VAL A 44 9.27 5.69 0.48
C VAL A 44 9.96 6.01 -0.84
N MET A 45 11.11 6.65 -0.74
CA MET A 45 11.94 7.05 -1.88
C MET A 45 13.25 6.26 -1.91
N GLY A 46 13.90 6.25 -3.05
CA GLY A 46 15.22 5.63 -3.23
C GLY A 46 15.46 5.17 -4.67
N PRO A 47 16.71 4.83 -5.03
CA PRO A 47 17.04 4.38 -6.36
C PRO A 47 16.34 3.07 -6.74
N SER A 48 16.32 2.74 -8.04
CA SER A 48 15.86 1.41 -8.49
C SER A 48 16.68 0.31 -7.82
N GLY A 49 16.04 -0.80 -7.45
CA GLY A 49 16.70 -1.92 -6.77
C GLY A 49 16.97 -1.70 -5.27
N SER A 50 16.60 -0.56 -4.67
CA SER A 50 16.84 -0.33 -3.23
C SER A 50 15.98 -1.16 -2.28
N GLY A 51 14.97 -1.91 -2.77
CA GLY A 51 14.09 -2.77 -1.96
C GLY A 51 12.68 -2.23 -1.72
N LYS A 52 12.27 -1.10 -2.33
CA LYS A 52 10.96 -0.46 -2.11
C LYS A 52 9.77 -1.37 -2.38
N SER A 53 9.73 -2.01 -3.56
CA SER A 53 8.63 -2.95 -3.89
C SER A 53 8.64 -4.19 -3.00
N THR A 54 9.83 -4.67 -2.59
CA THR A 54 9.96 -5.76 -1.61
C THR A 54 9.41 -5.35 -0.24
N LEU A 55 9.67 -4.12 0.19
CA LEU A 55 9.10 -3.57 1.42
C LEU A 55 7.57 -3.54 1.35
N LEU A 56 6.99 -3.04 0.25
CA LEU A 56 5.54 -3.01 0.06
C LEU A 56 4.92 -4.42 -0.01
N THR A 57 5.56 -5.37 -0.69
CA THR A 57 5.00 -6.74 -0.79
C THR A 57 4.98 -7.44 0.56
N ILE A 58 5.98 -7.22 1.42
CA ILE A 58 5.99 -7.73 2.79
C ILE A 58 4.97 -7.01 3.65
N ALA A 59 4.89 -5.67 3.58
CA ALA A 59 3.89 -4.87 4.29
C ALA A 59 2.45 -5.29 3.94
N GLY A 60 2.20 -5.67 2.69
CA GLY A 60 0.91 -6.17 2.21
C GLY A 60 0.65 -7.66 2.45
N GLY A 61 1.60 -8.39 3.03
CA GLY A 61 1.49 -9.84 3.22
C GLY A 61 1.44 -10.64 1.91
N LEU A 62 2.05 -10.13 0.85
CA LEU A 62 2.19 -10.82 -0.45
C LEU A 62 3.47 -11.64 -0.50
N ASP A 63 4.48 -11.25 0.27
CA ASP A 63 5.73 -11.97 0.44
C ASP A 63 6.06 -12.08 1.95
N ALA A 64 6.87 -13.06 2.32
CA ALA A 64 7.30 -13.28 3.70
C ALA A 64 8.70 -12.69 3.93
N ALA A 65 8.93 -12.08 5.08
CA ALA A 65 10.26 -11.73 5.52
C ALA A 65 11.12 -12.99 5.72
N THR A 66 12.43 -12.88 5.49
CA THR A 66 13.40 -13.94 5.86
C THR A 66 13.58 -13.97 7.38
N SER A 67 13.57 -12.81 8.02
CA SER A 67 13.52 -12.61 9.48
C SER A 67 12.91 -11.24 9.81
N GLY A 68 12.57 -11.03 11.08
CA GLY A 68 11.80 -9.87 11.53
C GLY A 68 10.29 -10.11 11.44
N GLU A 69 9.50 -9.14 11.87
CA GLU A 69 8.05 -9.26 11.93
C GLU A 69 7.33 -8.06 11.32
N ALA A 70 6.28 -8.33 10.51
CA ALA A 70 5.38 -7.32 9.98
C ALA A 70 3.97 -7.51 10.57
N PHE A 71 3.34 -6.39 10.95
CA PHE A 71 2.01 -6.36 11.55
C PHE A 71 1.11 -5.40 10.77
N VAL A 72 -0.12 -5.81 10.52
CA VAL A 72 -1.20 -4.94 10.03
C VAL A 72 -2.31 -4.93 11.07
N GLU A 73 -2.69 -3.74 11.55
CA GLU A 73 -3.68 -3.55 12.63
C GLU A 73 -3.36 -4.41 13.87
N GLY A 74 -2.08 -4.53 14.22
CA GLY A 74 -1.60 -5.36 15.33
C GLY A 74 -1.57 -6.87 15.06
N VAL A 75 -2.01 -7.34 13.89
CA VAL A 75 -2.01 -8.76 13.52
C VAL A 75 -0.66 -9.14 12.89
N PRO A 76 0.12 -10.08 13.49
CA PRO A 76 1.41 -10.50 12.94
C PRO A 76 1.21 -11.35 11.68
N LEU A 77 1.73 -10.87 10.54
CA LEU A 77 1.50 -11.51 9.25
C LEU A 77 2.24 -12.85 9.10
N GLY A 78 3.44 -12.95 9.66
CA GLY A 78 4.33 -14.12 9.52
C GLY A 78 3.81 -15.39 10.19
N SER A 79 2.90 -15.26 11.17
CA SER A 79 2.32 -16.39 11.90
C SER A 79 0.99 -16.89 11.35
N LEU A 80 0.43 -16.18 10.35
CA LEU A 80 -0.89 -16.51 9.80
C LEU A 80 -0.84 -17.68 8.83
N SER A 81 -1.91 -18.49 8.83
CA SER A 81 -2.16 -19.41 7.74
C SER A 81 -2.38 -18.67 6.42
N GLY A 82 -2.13 -19.30 5.27
CA GLY A 82 -2.39 -18.68 3.96
C GLY A 82 -3.84 -18.18 3.81
N ARG A 83 -4.82 -18.87 4.42
CA ARG A 83 -6.23 -18.47 4.44
C ARG A 83 -6.48 -17.20 5.27
N ASP A 84 -5.86 -17.11 6.43
CA ASP A 84 -6.01 -15.96 7.31
C ASP A 84 -5.27 -14.74 6.76
N LEU A 85 -4.08 -14.95 6.19
CA LEU A 85 -3.33 -13.91 5.48
C LEU A 85 -4.13 -13.35 4.28
N ALA A 86 -4.79 -14.23 3.51
CA ALA A 86 -5.68 -13.81 2.44
C ALA A 86 -6.87 -12.97 2.96
N ARG A 87 -7.37 -13.29 4.17
CA ARG A 87 -8.43 -12.50 4.82
C ARG A 87 -7.94 -11.11 5.21
N VAL A 88 -6.74 -10.99 5.81
CA VAL A 88 -6.13 -9.68 6.14
C VAL A 88 -5.96 -8.85 4.88
N ARG A 89 -5.39 -9.41 3.81
CA ARG A 89 -5.24 -8.70 2.53
C ARG A 89 -6.57 -8.17 1.98
N ARG A 90 -7.63 -8.98 2.01
CA ARG A 90 -8.93 -8.55 1.50
C ARG A 90 -9.57 -7.44 2.32
N ARG A 91 -9.44 -7.48 3.65
CA ARG A 91 -10.18 -6.60 4.55
C ARG A 91 -9.43 -5.33 4.90
N SER A 92 -8.14 -5.47 5.16
CA SER A 92 -7.35 -4.37 5.73
C SER A 92 -6.43 -3.69 4.71
N VAL A 93 -6.02 -4.38 3.62
CA VAL A 93 -4.99 -3.86 2.71
C VAL A 93 -5.57 -3.55 1.33
N GLY A 94 -5.40 -2.31 0.87
CA GLY A 94 -5.52 -1.89 -0.52
C GLY A 94 -4.13 -1.83 -1.15
N TYR A 95 -3.93 -2.50 -2.28
CA TYR A 95 -2.64 -2.52 -2.95
C TYR A 95 -2.77 -2.02 -4.38
N VAL A 96 -2.05 -0.96 -4.72
CA VAL A 96 -1.84 -0.46 -6.07
C VAL A 96 -0.49 -0.97 -6.54
N PHE A 97 -0.51 -1.90 -7.49
CA PHE A 97 0.69 -2.50 -8.06
C PHE A 97 1.24 -1.65 -9.20
N GLN A 98 2.54 -1.69 -9.41
CA GLN A 98 3.18 -1.09 -10.57
C GLN A 98 2.65 -1.70 -11.88
N ASP A 99 2.50 -3.02 -11.94
CA ASP A 99 1.93 -3.77 -13.07
C ASP A 99 0.42 -3.96 -12.94
N LEU A 100 -0.33 -2.99 -12.59
CA LEU A 100 -1.79 -2.87 -12.46
C LEU A 100 -2.56 -4.15 -12.02
N ASN A 101 -2.20 -5.32 -12.51
CA ASN A 101 -2.76 -6.65 -12.19
C ASN A 101 -4.30 -6.69 -12.32
N LEU A 102 -4.86 -6.02 -13.33
CA LEU A 102 -6.27 -6.20 -13.68
C LEU A 102 -6.45 -7.58 -14.33
N ILE A 103 -7.59 -8.20 -14.05
CA ILE A 103 -7.96 -9.48 -14.65
C ILE A 103 -8.59 -9.18 -16.02
N PRO A 104 -7.97 -9.61 -17.14
CA PRO A 104 -8.42 -9.23 -18.49
C PRO A 104 -9.83 -9.73 -18.82
N ALA A 105 -10.24 -10.88 -18.24
CA ALA A 105 -11.54 -11.49 -18.44
C ALA A 105 -12.68 -10.84 -17.64
N LEU A 106 -12.37 -9.83 -16.83
CA LEU A 106 -13.36 -9.08 -16.03
C LEU A 106 -13.44 -7.64 -16.52
N THR A 107 -14.64 -7.07 -16.53
CA THR A 107 -14.86 -5.64 -16.78
C THR A 107 -14.19 -4.78 -15.69
N ALA A 108 -14.11 -3.47 -15.90
CA ALA A 108 -13.57 -2.54 -14.89
C ALA A 108 -14.37 -2.65 -13.57
N ALA A 109 -15.69 -2.65 -13.63
CA ALA A 109 -16.52 -2.78 -12.43
C ALA A 109 -16.34 -4.13 -11.73
N GLU A 110 -16.21 -5.24 -12.47
CA GLU A 110 -15.97 -6.57 -11.88
C GLU A 110 -14.58 -6.66 -11.23
N ASN A 111 -13.54 -6.10 -11.87
CA ASN A 111 -12.21 -6.01 -11.27
C ASN A 111 -12.25 -5.24 -9.94
N VAL A 112 -12.95 -4.12 -9.90
CA VAL A 112 -13.08 -3.29 -8.70
C VAL A 112 -13.96 -3.94 -7.65
N ALA A 113 -15.05 -4.62 -8.04
CA ALA A 113 -16.00 -5.31 -7.14
C ALA A 113 -15.39 -6.55 -6.47
N LEU A 114 -14.45 -7.23 -7.15
CA LEU A 114 -13.94 -8.55 -6.76
C LEU A 114 -13.50 -8.64 -5.28
N PRO A 115 -12.76 -7.70 -4.70
CA PRO A 115 -12.39 -7.79 -3.29
C PRO A 115 -13.60 -7.78 -2.34
N ARG A 116 -14.67 -7.07 -2.69
CA ARG A 116 -15.89 -6.98 -1.90
C ARG A 116 -16.70 -8.25 -1.97
N GLU A 117 -16.80 -8.84 -3.15
CA GLU A 117 -17.46 -10.14 -3.35
C GLU A 117 -16.73 -11.25 -2.60
N LEU A 118 -15.40 -11.29 -2.69
CA LEU A 118 -14.57 -12.24 -1.95
C LEU A 118 -14.67 -12.06 -0.42
N ASP A 119 -15.05 -10.88 0.05
CA ASP A 119 -15.32 -10.62 1.48
C ASP A 119 -16.78 -10.86 1.88
N GLY A 120 -17.62 -11.31 0.96
CA GLY A 120 -18.99 -11.75 1.23
C GLY A 120 -20.09 -10.72 0.92
N ALA A 121 -19.75 -9.58 0.29
CA ALA A 121 -20.77 -8.67 -0.23
C ALA A 121 -21.54 -9.35 -1.38
N SER A 122 -22.84 -9.06 -1.51
CA SER A 122 -23.59 -9.53 -2.67
C SER A 122 -23.06 -8.90 -3.97
N ALA A 123 -23.10 -9.61 -5.10
CA ALA A 123 -22.64 -9.10 -6.40
C ALA A 123 -23.29 -7.75 -6.75
N ARG A 124 -24.60 -7.59 -6.44
CA ARG A 124 -25.33 -6.34 -6.67
C ARG A 124 -24.75 -5.18 -5.82
N GLN A 125 -24.41 -5.44 -4.57
CA GLN A 125 -23.82 -4.44 -3.68
C GLN A 125 -22.41 -4.11 -4.11
N ALA A 126 -21.56 -5.12 -4.32
CA ALA A 126 -20.18 -4.95 -4.73
C ALA A 126 -20.06 -4.18 -6.05
N ARG A 127 -20.91 -4.50 -7.05
CA ARG A 127 -20.95 -3.77 -8.31
C ARG A 127 -21.33 -2.30 -8.14
N ARG A 128 -22.32 -1.98 -7.29
CA ARG A 128 -22.70 -0.59 -7.02
C ARG A 128 -21.55 0.18 -6.38
N GLU A 129 -20.95 -0.36 -5.31
CA GLU A 129 -19.76 0.24 -4.68
C GLU A 129 -18.60 0.41 -5.67
N ALA A 130 -18.44 -0.53 -6.62
CA ALA A 130 -17.39 -0.46 -7.64
C ALA A 130 -17.65 0.67 -8.66
N ILE A 131 -18.90 0.86 -9.09
CA ILE A 131 -19.28 1.95 -10.00
C ILE A 131 -19.04 3.30 -9.32
N ASP A 132 -19.42 3.44 -8.05
CA ASP A 132 -19.19 4.66 -7.27
C ASP A 132 -17.68 4.95 -7.16
N ALA A 133 -16.85 3.94 -6.84
CA ALA A 133 -15.40 4.09 -6.78
C ALA A 133 -14.74 4.42 -8.14
N LEU A 134 -15.27 3.88 -9.24
CA LEU A 134 -14.84 4.24 -10.59
C LEU A 134 -15.23 5.68 -10.94
N ALA A 135 -16.42 6.12 -10.55
CA ALA A 135 -16.90 7.48 -10.78
C ALA A 135 -16.03 8.53 -10.06
N GLU A 136 -15.57 8.26 -8.83
CA GLU A 136 -14.61 9.12 -8.11
C GLU A 136 -13.31 9.38 -8.90
N LEU A 137 -12.95 8.46 -9.82
CA LEU A 137 -11.77 8.54 -10.69
C LEU A 137 -12.10 8.87 -12.15
N GLY A 138 -13.34 9.34 -12.43
CA GLY A 138 -13.77 9.72 -13.77
C GLY A 138 -13.90 8.54 -14.74
N LEU A 139 -14.22 7.35 -14.24
CA LEU A 139 -14.37 6.11 -15.03
C LEU A 139 -15.80 5.51 -14.95
N GLY A 140 -16.79 6.24 -14.45
CA GLY A 140 -18.14 5.73 -14.28
C GLY A 140 -18.74 5.16 -15.57
N ASP A 141 -18.56 5.86 -16.70
CA ASP A 141 -19.04 5.45 -18.02
C ASP A 141 -18.26 4.26 -18.63
N LEU A 142 -17.13 3.88 -18.02
CA LEU A 142 -16.28 2.78 -18.48
C LEU A 142 -16.46 1.51 -17.63
N ALA A 143 -17.43 1.48 -16.74
CA ALA A 143 -17.65 0.38 -15.79
C ALA A 143 -17.76 -1.00 -16.46
N ASP A 144 -18.34 -1.06 -17.66
CA ASP A 144 -18.57 -2.29 -18.43
C ASP A 144 -17.45 -2.55 -19.48
N ARG A 145 -16.41 -1.75 -19.55
CA ARG A 145 -15.26 -1.98 -20.44
C ARG A 145 -14.32 -3.03 -19.86
N PHE A 146 -13.75 -3.84 -20.74
CA PHE A 146 -12.64 -4.74 -20.40
C PHE A 146 -11.32 -3.99 -20.38
N PRO A 147 -10.32 -4.45 -19.62
CA PRO A 147 -9.00 -3.81 -19.58
C PRO A 147 -8.38 -3.57 -20.95
N ASP A 148 -8.51 -4.52 -21.88
CA ASP A 148 -7.95 -4.41 -23.25
C ASP A 148 -8.59 -3.29 -24.08
N ASP A 149 -9.80 -2.85 -23.71
CA ASP A 149 -10.51 -1.72 -24.34
C ASP A 149 -10.26 -0.38 -23.64
N MET A 150 -9.35 -0.36 -22.66
CA MET A 150 -9.04 0.82 -21.83
C MET A 150 -7.60 1.30 -22.09
N SER A 151 -7.38 2.62 -22.07
CA SER A 151 -6.03 3.17 -22.09
C SER A 151 -5.26 2.80 -20.81
N GLY A 152 -3.92 2.82 -20.84
CA GLY A 152 -3.08 2.53 -19.68
C GLY A 152 -3.42 3.39 -18.46
N GLY A 153 -3.68 4.69 -18.65
CA GLY A 153 -4.12 5.57 -17.58
C GLY A 153 -5.53 5.25 -17.04
N GLN A 154 -6.44 4.77 -17.89
CA GLN A 154 -7.75 4.29 -17.45
C GLN A 154 -7.63 2.98 -16.64
N GLN A 155 -6.81 2.05 -17.10
CA GLN A 155 -6.51 0.82 -16.38
C GLN A 155 -5.87 1.12 -15.01
N GLN A 156 -4.92 2.05 -14.95
CA GLN A 156 -4.30 2.46 -13.69
C GLN A 156 -5.32 3.03 -12.70
N ARG A 157 -6.19 3.91 -13.15
CA ARG A 157 -7.26 4.44 -12.30
C ARG A 157 -8.23 3.34 -11.83
N ALA A 158 -8.56 2.36 -12.66
CA ALA A 158 -9.38 1.21 -12.26
C ALA A 158 -8.67 0.34 -11.21
N ALA A 159 -7.36 0.12 -11.34
CA ALA A 159 -6.56 -0.60 -10.35
C ALA A 159 -6.51 0.16 -8.99
N ILE A 160 -6.46 1.49 -9.04
CA ILE A 160 -6.54 2.34 -7.84
C ILE A 160 -7.93 2.24 -7.19
N ALA A 161 -9.03 2.32 -7.99
CA ALA A 161 -10.38 2.11 -7.48
C ALA A 161 -10.50 0.77 -6.76
N ARG A 162 -9.96 -0.32 -7.34
CA ARG A 162 -9.92 -1.64 -6.73
C ARG A 162 -9.14 -1.67 -5.42
N ALA A 163 -8.05 -0.93 -5.31
CA ALA A 163 -7.28 -0.85 -4.08
C ALA A 163 -8.02 -0.08 -2.98
N LEU A 164 -8.82 0.92 -3.33
CA LEU A 164 -9.46 1.82 -2.37
C LEU A 164 -10.90 1.43 -2.01
N ILE A 165 -11.51 0.44 -2.71
CA ILE A 165 -12.89 0.01 -2.44
C ILE A 165 -13.02 -0.63 -1.05
N GLY A 166 -14.08 -0.31 -0.34
CA GLY A 166 -14.38 -0.85 1.00
C GLY A 166 -13.56 -0.22 2.13
N PRO A 167 -13.67 -0.76 3.35
CA PRO A 167 -13.10 -0.17 4.56
C PRO A 167 -11.60 -0.52 4.74
N ARG A 168 -10.78 -0.21 3.73
CA ARG A 168 -9.33 -0.48 3.79
C ARG A 168 -8.66 0.50 4.73
N ARG A 169 -7.89 -0.03 5.67
CA ARG A 169 -7.16 0.78 6.66
C ARG A 169 -5.69 0.97 6.33
N LEU A 170 -5.13 0.14 5.47
CA LEU A 170 -3.76 0.28 4.94
C LEU A 170 -3.82 0.38 3.43
N VAL A 171 -3.26 1.44 2.86
CA VAL A 171 -3.11 1.61 1.41
C VAL A 171 -1.63 1.59 1.05
N LEU A 172 -1.26 0.65 0.20
CA LEU A 172 0.10 0.48 -0.32
C LEU A 172 0.09 0.81 -1.81
N ALA A 173 0.86 1.80 -2.23
CA ALA A 173 0.88 2.27 -3.61
C ALA A 173 2.30 2.27 -4.16
N ASP A 174 2.57 1.42 -5.17
CA ASP A 174 3.85 1.34 -5.86
C ASP A 174 3.77 2.11 -7.18
N GLU A 175 4.37 3.29 -7.25
CA GLU A 175 4.38 4.20 -8.41
C GLU A 175 2.98 4.45 -9.00
N PRO A 176 1.97 4.85 -8.21
CA PRO A 176 0.56 4.85 -8.64
C PRO A 176 0.24 5.85 -9.75
N THR A 177 1.18 6.73 -10.10
CA THR A 177 1.01 7.80 -11.09
C THR A 177 1.84 7.60 -12.35
N GLY A 178 2.61 6.52 -12.45
CA GLY A 178 3.63 6.31 -13.51
C GLY A 178 3.09 6.28 -14.95
N ALA A 179 1.81 5.92 -15.18
CA ALA A 179 1.17 5.91 -16.49
C ALA A 179 0.13 7.05 -16.66
N LEU A 180 0.13 8.06 -15.77
CA LEU A 180 -0.84 9.14 -15.76
C LEU A 180 -0.21 10.46 -16.19
N ASP A 181 -1.00 11.32 -16.83
CA ASP A 181 -0.67 12.74 -16.98
C ASP A 181 -0.66 13.44 -15.61
N SER A 182 -0.06 14.63 -15.55
CA SER A 182 0.15 15.35 -14.29
C SER A 182 -1.16 15.66 -13.55
N GLU A 183 -2.22 16.08 -14.26
CA GLU A 183 -3.49 16.44 -13.64
C GLU A 183 -4.19 15.22 -13.05
N THR A 184 -4.25 14.13 -13.82
CA THR A 184 -4.80 12.85 -13.36
C THR A 184 -3.98 12.25 -12.21
N GLY A 185 -2.64 12.35 -12.28
CA GLY A 185 -1.73 11.91 -11.22
C GLY A 185 -1.97 12.66 -9.90
N GLU A 186 -2.13 13.99 -9.94
CA GLU A 186 -2.48 14.78 -8.76
C GLU A 186 -3.86 14.42 -8.18
N ALA A 187 -4.85 14.16 -9.03
CA ALA A 187 -6.17 13.72 -8.58
C ALA A 187 -6.10 12.38 -7.81
N VAL A 188 -5.26 11.44 -8.27
CA VAL A 188 -4.98 10.19 -7.57
C VAL A 188 -4.31 10.43 -6.22
N LEU A 189 -3.27 11.26 -6.16
CA LEU A 189 -2.58 11.57 -4.90
C LEU A 189 -3.51 12.25 -3.89
N ARG A 190 -4.38 13.15 -4.37
CA ARG A 190 -5.42 13.79 -3.56
C ARG A 190 -6.40 12.77 -2.98
N LEU A 191 -6.79 11.75 -3.77
CA LEU A 191 -7.65 10.68 -3.29
C LEU A 191 -6.96 9.80 -2.23
N LEU A 192 -5.68 9.43 -2.45
CA LEU A 192 -4.88 8.70 -1.47
C LEU A 192 -4.75 9.49 -0.16
N ARG A 193 -4.45 10.80 -0.24
CA ARG A 193 -4.39 11.68 0.92
C ARG A 193 -5.72 11.72 1.66
N ALA A 194 -6.82 11.91 0.95
CA ALA A 194 -8.15 11.94 1.54
C ALA A 194 -8.52 10.62 2.26
N ARG A 195 -8.07 9.47 1.77
CA ARG A 195 -8.24 8.19 2.48
C ARG A 195 -7.43 8.14 3.78
N CYS A 196 -6.22 8.69 3.79
CA CYS A 196 -5.43 8.81 5.01
C CYS A 196 -6.08 9.79 5.98
N ASP A 197 -6.51 10.96 5.55
CA ASP A 197 -7.22 11.96 6.38
C ASP A 197 -8.50 11.39 7.01
N ALA A 198 -9.13 10.42 6.36
CA ALA A 198 -10.27 9.66 6.90
C ALA A 198 -9.86 8.54 7.89
N GLY A 199 -8.58 8.41 8.24
CA GLY A 199 -8.06 7.50 9.27
C GLY A 199 -7.40 6.22 8.73
N ALA A 200 -7.21 6.05 7.43
CA ALA A 200 -6.36 5.01 6.90
C ALA A 200 -4.86 5.37 7.09
N ALA A 201 -3.97 4.38 6.97
CA ALA A 201 -2.53 4.58 6.83
C ALA A 201 -2.14 4.37 5.37
N GLY A 202 -1.22 5.16 4.85
CA GLY A 202 -0.73 5.05 3.47
C GLY A 202 0.78 4.88 3.38
N VAL A 203 1.23 4.02 2.47
CA VAL A 203 2.65 3.98 2.04
C VAL A 203 2.69 4.22 0.54
N LEU A 204 3.33 5.30 0.14
CA LEU A 204 3.51 5.71 -1.25
C LEU A 204 4.96 5.48 -1.66
N VAL A 205 5.22 4.52 -2.53
CA VAL A 205 6.53 4.41 -3.19
C VAL A 205 6.52 5.30 -4.41
N THR A 206 7.50 6.18 -4.50
CA THR A 206 7.72 7.05 -5.66
C THR A 206 9.17 7.48 -5.77
N HIS A 207 9.61 7.77 -6.98
CA HIS A 207 10.90 8.41 -7.25
C HIS A 207 10.77 9.93 -7.50
N GLU A 208 9.55 10.45 -7.56
CA GLU A 208 9.27 11.87 -7.83
C GLU A 208 9.08 12.65 -6.51
N ALA A 209 9.94 13.66 -6.27
CA ALA A 209 9.86 14.48 -5.07
C ALA A 209 8.52 15.26 -4.95
N ARG A 210 7.92 15.66 -6.09
CA ARG A 210 6.61 16.33 -6.10
C ARG A 210 5.48 15.43 -5.58
N HIS A 211 5.57 14.11 -5.82
CA HIS A 211 4.59 13.15 -5.30
C HIS A 211 4.85 12.85 -3.83
N ALA A 212 6.12 12.73 -3.42
CA ALA A 212 6.48 12.57 -2.02
C ALA A 212 6.06 13.76 -1.14
N ALA A 213 5.95 14.97 -1.71
CA ALA A 213 5.47 16.16 -1.00
C ALA A 213 4.01 16.08 -0.52
N TRP A 214 3.22 15.09 -0.97
CA TRP A 214 1.88 14.82 -0.45
C TRP A 214 1.89 14.03 0.86
N ALA A 215 3.03 13.45 1.21
CA ALA A 215 3.20 12.63 2.41
C ALA A 215 3.52 13.49 3.65
N ASP A 216 3.17 12.98 4.82
CA ASP A 216 3.48 13.58 6.12
C ASP A 216 4.97 13.42 6.46
N ARG A 217 5.59 12.34 5.98
CA ARG A 217 7.05 12.10 6.07
C ARG A 217 7.58 11.32 4.88
N VAL A 218 8.89 11.40 4.70
CA VAL A 218 9.63 10.71 3.64
C VAL A 218 10.69 9.82 4.25
N VAL A 219 10.67 8.54 3.85
CA VAL A 219 11.65 7.53 4.22
C VAL A 219 12.55 7.25 3.02
N PHE A 220 13.85 7.37 3.17
CA PHE A 220 14.82 7.09 2.12
C PHE A 220 15.41 5.69 2.28
N LEU A 221 15.13 4.82 1.29
CA LEU A 221 15.63 3.45 1.23
C LEU A 221 16.81 3.35 0.24
N ARG A 222 17.94 2.81 0.68
CA ARG A 222 19.11 2.55 -0.15
C ARG A 222 19.73 1.20 0.24
N ASP A 223 20.00 0.34 -0.75
CA ASP A 223 20.66 -0.96 -0.56
C ASP A 223 20.01 -1.83 0.53
N GLY A 224 18.68 -1.78 0.62
CA GLY A 224 17.89 -2.51 1.61
C GLY A 224 17.90 -1.94 3.02
N LEU A 225 18.41 -0.72 3.22
CA LEU A 225 18.47 -0.02 4.51
C LEU A 225 17.70 1.31 4.45
N ILE A 226 17.02 1.68 5.53
CA ILE A 226 16.57 3.06 5.73
C ILE A 226 17.80 3.91 6.07
N VAL A 227 18.09 4.90 5.23
CA VAL A 227 19.22 5.79 5.40
C VAL A 227 18.83 7.17 5.93
N ASP A 228 17.55 7.53 5.80
CA ASP A 228 16.98 8.77 6.34
C ASP A 228 15.46 8.63 6.50
N ASP A 229 14.90 9.31 7.50
CA ASP A 229 13.47 9.38 7.78
C ASP A 229 13.14 10.76 8.36
N THR A 230 12.38 11.57 7.61
CA THR A 230 12.08 12.95 8.01
C THR A 230 11.13 13.06 9.21
N GLY A 231 10.47 11.96 9.62
CA GLY A 231 9.63 11.88 10.82
C GLY A 231 10.34 11.38 12.06
N GLY A 232 11.56 10.83 11.92
CA GLY A 232 12.17 9.98 12.94
C GLY A 232 12.93 10.66 14.07
N GLN A 233 12.98 11.99 14.18
CA GLN A 233 13.74 12.64 15.26
C GLN A 233 13.00 12.77 16.60
N ALA A 234 11.68 12.72 16.62
CA ALA A 234 10.91 12.92 17.86
C ALA A 234 10.59 11.62 18.64
N GLU A 235 10.58 10.46 17.97
CA GLU A 235 10.15 9.19 18.58
C GLU A 235 11.29 8.29 19.07
N ALA A 236 12.49 8.43 18.52
CA ALA A 236 13.66 7.66 18.99
C ALA A 236 14.04 7.98 20.46
N GLU A 237 13.82 9.20 20.91
CA GLU A 237 14.04 9.60 22.30
C GLU A 237 12.99 9.04 23.27
N SER A 238 11.71 8.97 22.85
CA SER A 238 10.60 8.43 23.65
C SER A 238 10.71 6.92 23.90
N LEU A 239 11.22 6.15 22.90
CA LEU A 239 11.42 4.70 23.04
C LEU A 239 12.60 4.34 23.96
N LEU A 240 13.57 5.23 24.13
CA LEU A 240 14.72 5.04 25.03
C LEU A 240 14.39 5.41 26.49
N GLU A 241 13.40 6.26 26.74
CA GLU A 241 12.97 6.62 28.08
C GLU A 241 12.02 5.58 28.72
N GLY A 242 11.29 4.79 27.92
CA GLY A 242 10.42 3.71 28.40
C GLY A 242 11.12 2.40 28.79
N ALA A 243 12.44 2.31 28.64
CA ALA A 243 13.26 1.11 28.93
C ALA A 243 14.19 1.28 30.15
N ARG A 244 13.93 2.25 31.03
CA ARG A 244 14.60 2.42 32.34
C ARG A 244 13.68 2.13 33.51
#